data_1a1aff8df96997fa43ceb26cb28bf596
#
_entry.id   1a1aff8df96997fa43ceb26cb28bf596
#
_cell.length_a   1.000
_cell.length_b   1.000
_cell.length_c   1.000
_cell.angle_alpha   90.00
_cell.angle_beta   90.00
_cell.angle_gamma   90.00
#
_symmetry.space_group_name_H-M   'P 1'
#
loop_
_entity.id
_entity.type
_entity.pdbx_description
1 polymer ?
#
loop_
_entity_poly.entity_id
_entity_poly.type
_entity_poly.pdbx_seq_one_letter_code
_entity_poly.pdbx_strand_id
1 'polypeptide(L)'
;MHVFCAARKHSTDSRFAAPHVFEFSHQNRNEDVLVTGLGIVSPLGCSANATWEAMIAGGRAARSLTRRDIDDFEHLSAMDGLAVHGAAVDYLEVAARLECSKLLETIPEDIAAGWRSEPMVAMSIVAFAEAMSHAGLRCRDLKPERTAIVFGSSKGGLKSTERMAKALAARHRRAPQMATEGTEIDTEYRCSQLTFQLQNEALDSWHCGVQPNSATQAIAALTGATVASSCPVAACATGLIAFLQGAALIHRGECDVCIVGSADAGLRSSVLASFHRLRVTSRHRDAAAACRPFDKFRDGFVVGEGAGVAVLESRAHATSRRAKSIAKIVAGGWLNDPTGMTQIDETGALVSEILKRTLILKGRCPDILSLHGTGTESNDLAEARGIQKAFGADMPQCTALKGAIGHLLGAAGSVETVLTLLALHHQQIPGTTNLTTVDARCQIPLQPHARKMPHMQMAAKLSLGFGGHVACGLFERD
;
A
#
# COMPACT_ATOMS: atom_id res chain seq x y z
N MET A 1 1.26 18.76 31.75
CA MET A 1 2.33 17.84 32.19
C MET A 1 1.94 16.87 33.32
N HIS A 2 0.68 16.78 33.76
CA HIS A 2 0.28 15.95 34.90
C HIS A 2 -0.77 14.86 34.64
N VAL A 3 -1.21 14.60 33.38
CA VAL A 3 -2.25 13.61 33.08
C VAL A 3 -1.69 12.25 32.63
N PHE A 4 -0.46 12.18 32.18
CA PHE A 4 0.13 10.93 31.66
C PHE A 4 0.77 9.99 32.70
N CYS A 5 0.90 10.41 33.95
CA CYS A 5 1.57 9.59 34.98
C CYS A 5 0.64 8.61 35.76
N ALA A 6 -0.65 8.58 35.45
CA ALA A 6 -1.63 7.77 36.24
C ALA A 6 -2.08 6.46 35.55
N ALA A 7 -1.57 6.13 34.35
CA ALA A 7 -2.06 4.98 33.57
C ALA A 7 -1.26 3.67 33.75
N ARG A 8 -0.67 3.43 34.93
CA ARG A 8 -0.20 2.08 35.32
C ARG A 8 -1.28 1.24 36.00
N LYS A 9 -2.53 1.30 35.55
CA LYS A 9 -3.50 0.27 35.83
C LYS A 9 -3.80 -0.48 34.56
N HIS A 10 -3.25 -1.69 34.47
CA HIS A 10 -3.56 -2.66 33.42
C HIS A 10 -5.07 -2.75 33.24
N SER A 11 -5.56 -2.42 32.03
CA SER A 11 -6.90 -2.81 31.64
C SER A 11 -6.91 -4.34 31.56
N THR A 12 -7.60 -4.96 32.52
CA THR A 12 -7.79 -6.42 32.59
C THR A 12 -8.91 -6.88 31.65
N ASP A 13 -9.09 -6.27 30.50
CA ASP A 13 -9.99 -6.81 29.48
C ASP A 13 -9.29 -7.97 28.76
N SER A 14 -9.51 -9.18 29.28
CA SER A 14 -8.90 -10.44 28.84
C SER A 14 -9.27 -10.87 27.43
N ARG A 15 -10.02 -10.05 26.69
CA ARG A 15 -10.44 -10.33 25.32
C ARG A 15 -9.36 -10.04 24.27
N PHE A 16 -8.28 -9.36 24.63
CA PHE A 16 -7.21 -9.04 23.72
C PHE A 16 -5.91 -9.70 24.17
N ALA A 17 -5.48 -10.74 23.44
CA ALA A 17 -4.14 -11.29 23.60
C ALA A 17 -3.09 -10.18 23.44
N ALA A 18 -1.92 -10.31 24.09
CA ALA A 18 -0.84 -9.33 23.98
C ALA A 18 -0.52 -9.04 22.50
N PRO A 19 -0.68 -7.82 22.02
CA PRO A 19 -0.50 -7.52 20.60
C PRO A 19 0.98 -7.50 20.24
N HIS A 20 1.25 -7.75 18.96
CA HIS A 20 2.56 -7.52 18.37
C HIS A 20 2.76 -6.01 18.15
N VAL A 21 3.06 -5.27 19.24
CA VAL A 21 3.53 -3.89 19.16
C VAL A 21 5.02 -3.89 19.44
N PHE A 22 5.78 -3.35 18.50
CA PHE A 22 7.22 -3.28 18.57
C PHE A 22 7.65 -1.87 18.92
N GLU A 23 8.60 -1.75 19.84
CA GLU A 23 9.40 -0.55 20.03
C GLU A 23 10.75 -0.76 19.33
N PHE A 24 11.07 0.10 18.38
CA PHE A 24 12.29 0.04 17.58
C PHE A 24 13.37 1.02 18.07
N SER A 25 13.19 1.60 19.24
CA SER A 25 14.18 2.48 19.83
C SER A 25 14.48 2.03 21.25
N HIS A 26 15.68 1.53 21.48
CA HIS A 26 16.18 1.15 22.78
C HIS A 26 17.43 1.93 23.18
N GLN A 27 17.90 1.69 24.39
CA GLN A 27 19.08 2.31 25.01
C GLN A 27 20.36 2.16 24.16
N ASN A 28 20.37 1.27 23.18
CA ASN A 28 21.47 1.08 22.25
C ASN A 28 21.13 1.76 20.91
N ARG A 29 21.65 2.97 20.66
CA ARG A 29 21.41 3.76 19.43
C ARG A 29 21.84 3.07 18.13
N ASN A 30 22.62 2.00 18.19
CA ASN A 30 23.07 1.25 17.01
C ASN A 30 21.96 0.40 16.38
N GLU A 31 20.86 0.18 17.07
CA GLU A 31 19.70 -0.63 16.63
C GLU A 31 18.57 0.19 16.03
N ASP A 32 18.71 1.53 15.96
CA ASP A 32 17.71 2.38 15.31
C ASP A 32 17.52 1.99 13.83
N VAL A 33 16.26 2.00 13.39
CA VAL A 33 15.87 1.71 12.01
C VAL A 33 15.66 3.02 11.27
N LEU A 34 16.54 3.33 10.32
CA LEU A 34 16.52 4.55 9.54
C LEU A 34 15.84 4.33 8.19
N VAL A 35 15.10 5.32 7.75
CA VAL A 35 14.59 5.41 6.38
C VAL A 35 15.54 6.29 5.59
N THR A 36 16.21 5.73 4.59
CA THR A 36 17.23 6.43 3.80
C THR A 36 16.83 6.65 2.35
N GLY A 37 15.84 5.91 1.84
CA GLY A 37 15.36 6.06 0.48
C GLY A 37 13.86 5.89 0.38
N LEU A 38 13.23 6.63 -0.53
CA LEU A 38 11.81 6.63 -0.80
C LEU A 38 11.56 6.59 -2.29
N GLY A 39 10.54 5.85 -2.72
CA GLY A 39 10.07 5.82 -4.10
C GLY A 39 8.56 5.62 -4.17
N ILE A 40 7.93 6.25 -5.14
CA ILE A 40 6.47 6.19 -5.38
C ILE A 40 6.19 6.08 -6.87
N VAL A 41 5.22 5.24 -7.20
CA VAL A 41 4.41 5.35 -8.41
C VAL A 41 2.96 5.54 -7.98
N SER A 42 2.34 6.64 -8.38
CA SER A 42 0.97 6.98 -8.01
C SER A 42 0.22 7.63 -9.18
N PRO A 43 -1.10 7.79 -9.07
CA PRO A 43 -1.89 8.51 -10.07
C PRO A 43 -1.59 10.01 -10.19
N LEU A 44 -0.87 10.60 -9.24
CA LEU A 44 -0.41 11.99 -9.28
C LEU A 44 1.00 12.13 -9.85
N GLY A 45 1.72 11.02 -10.09
CA GLY A 45 3.05 11.03 -10.69
C GLY A 45 3.84 9.76 -10.38
N CYS A 46 4.82 9.45 -11.23
CA CYS A 46 5.66 8.27 -11.13
C CYS A 46 6.97 8.53 -10.37
N SER A 47 6.94 9.45 -9.40
CA SER A 47 8.02 9.66 -8.44
C SER A 47 7.49 10.24 -7.13
N ALA A 48 8.27 10.08 -6.06
CA ALA A 48 7.94 10.62 -4.74
C ALA A 48 7.81 12.16 -4.78
N ASN A 49 8.72 12.84 -5.48
CA ASN A 49 8.69 14.30 -5.61
C ASN A 49 7.48 14.77 -6.45
N ALA A 50 7.22 14.18 -7.61
CA ALA A 50 6.08 14.57 -8.45
C ALA A 50 4.75 14.35 -7.74
N THR A 51 4.59 13.20 -7.06
CA THR A 51 3.39 12.90 -6.26
C THR A 51 3.21 13.90 -5.13
N TRP A 52 4.31 14.22 -4.43
CA TRP A 52 4.29 15.19 -3.32
C TRP A 52 3.89 16.59 -3.80
N GLU A 53 4.55 17.12 -4.81
CA GLU A 53 4.28 18.46 -5.35
C GLU A 53 2.83 18.59 -5.84
N ALA A 54 2.35 17.60 -6.61
CA ALA A 54 0.98 17.58 -7.08
C ALA A 54 -0.02 17.52 -5.92
N MET A 55 0.24 16.73 -4.88
CA MET A 55 -0.62 16.63 -3.69
C MET A 55 -0.67 17.92 -2.91
N ILE A 56 0.47 18.58 -2.67
CA ILE A 56 0.54 19.86 -1.95
C ILE A 56 -0.15 20.99 -2.73
N ALA A 57 -0.10 20.94 -4.06
CA ALA A 57 -0.84 21.85 -4.94
C ALA A 57 -2.36 21.60 -4.98
N GLY A 58 -2.86 20.57 -4.27
CA GLY A 58 -4.28 20.22 -4.24
C GLY A 58 -4.73 19.36 -5.41
N GLY A 59 -3.81 18.60 -6.01
CA GLY A 59 -4.07 17.67 -7.11
C GLY A 59 -5.14 16.64 -6.77
N ARG A 60 -5.90 16.21 -7.77
CA ARG A 60 -6.98 15.23 -7.71
C ARG A 60 -6.79 14.26 -8.86
N ALA A 61 -6.43 13.03 -8.55
CA ALA A 61 -6.12 12.02 -9.57
C ALA A 61 -7.35 11.28 -10.11
N ALA A 62 -8.45 11.29 -9.36
CA ALA A 62 -9.66 10.58 -9.75
C ALA A 62 -10.28 11.20 -11.02
N ARG A 63 -10.57 10.35 -12.01
CA ARG A 63 -11.20 10.71 -13.27
C ARG A 63 -12.16 9.61 -13.74
N SER A 64 -13.03 9.96 -14.67
CA SER A 64 -13.81 8.93 -15.36
C SER A 64 -12.88 8.07 -16.21
N LEU A 65 -13.04 6.77 -16.10
CA LEU A 65 -12.28 5.78 -16.87
C LEU A 65 -12.95 5.53 -18.23
N THR A 66 -12.16 5.07 -19.18
CA THR A 66 -12.57 4.81 -20.56
C THR A 66 -12.16 3.39 -20.97
N ARG A 67 -12.53 2.99 -22.21
CA ARG A 67 -12.08 1.72 -22.83
C ARG A 67 -10.56 1.59 -22.92
N ARG A 68 -9.79 2.70 -22.85
CA ARG A 68 -8.33 2.67 -22.86
C ARG A 68 -7.76 2.29 -21.52
N ASP A 69 -8.52 2.50 -20.46
CA ASP A 69 -8.08 2.27 -19.08
C ASP A 69 -8.42 0.85 -18.60
N ILE A 70 -9.53 0.29 -19.07
CA ILE A 70 -10.07 -0.97 -18.56
C ILE A 70 -10.57 -1.82 -19.71
N ASP A 71 -10.13 -3.08 -19.74
CA ASP A 71 -10.78 -4.13 -20.54
C ASP A 71 -12.22 -4.35 -20.04
N ASP A 72 -13.11 -4.74 -20.95
CA ASP A 72 -14.53 -4.99 -20.64
C ASP A 72 -15.30 -3.76 -20.09
N PHE A 73 -14.85 -2.54 -20.43
CA PHE A 73 -15.46 -1.27 -20.02
C PHE A 73 -16.97 -1.21 -20.26
N GLU A 74 -17.47 -1.78 -21.38
CA GLU A 74 -18.88 -1.78 -21.73
C GLU A 74 -19.75 -2.56 -20.75
N HIS A 75 -19.26 -3.70 -20.27
CA HIS A 75 -19.96 -4.47 -19.25
C HIS A 75 -20.03 -3.71 -17.93
N LEU A 76 -18.95 -3.00 -17.54
CA LEU A 76 -18.95 -2.17 -16.36
C LEU A 76 -19.90 -0.98 -16.49
N SER A 77 -19.86 -0.28 -17.61
CA SER A 77 -20.69 0.92 -17.83
C SER A 77 -22.18 0.61 -17.92
N ALA A 78 -22.54 -0.66 -18.22
CA ALA A 78 -23.90 -1.15 -18.22
C ALA A 78 -24.42 -1.55 -16.80
N MET A 79 -23.56 -1.61 -15.80
CA MET A 79 -23.99 -1.90 -14.42
C MET A 79 -24.72 -0.70 -13.82
N ASP A 80 -25.94 -0.94 -13.31
CA ASP A 80 -26.77 0.10 -12.72
C ASP A 80 -26.10 0.81 -11.54
N GLY A 81 -26.07 2.13 -11.60
CA GLY A 81 -25.52 2.99 -10.56
C GLY A 81 -23.98 2.93 -10.41
N LEU A 82 -23.26 2.24 -11.30
CA LEU A 82 -21.80 2.27 -11.29
C LEU A 82 -21.27 3.54 -11.95
N ALA A 83 -20.62 4.40 -11.16
CA ALA A 83 -19.75 5.44 -11.69
C ALA A 83 -18.39 4.82 -12.01
N VAL A 84 -18.04 4.70 -13.30
CA VAL A 84 -16.78 4.08 -13.72
C VAL A 84 -15.65 5.10 -13.54
N HIS A 85 -15.26 5.32 -12.31
CA HIS A 85 -14.18 6.23 -11.91
C HIS A 85 -12.97 5.47 -11.40
N GLY A 86 -11.79 6.05 -11.59
CA GLY A 86 -10.55 5.50 -11.08
C GLY A 86 -9.45 6.55 -10.99
N ALA A 87 -8.46 6.25 -10.17
CA ALA A 87 -7.22 6.99 -10.08
C ALA A 87 -6.11 6.15 -10.73
N ALA A 88 -5.92 6.33 -12.05
CA ALA A 88 -5.03 5.54 -12.88
C ALA A 88 -3.62 6.13 -12.92
N VAL A 89 -2.63 5.25 -12.93
CA VAL A 89 -1.21 5.57 -13.15
C VAL A 89 -0.96 5.80 -14.66
N ASP A 90 -0.02 6.66 -14.99
CA ASP A 90 0.49 6.79 -16.37
C ASP A 90 1.48 5.65 -16.69
N TYR A 91 0.96 4.61 -17.34
CA TYR A 91 1.78 3.45 -17.72
C TYR A 91 2.81 3.74 -18.82
N LEU A 92 2.66 4.81 -19.61
CA LEU A 92 3.69 5.22 -20.57
C LEU A 92 4.89 5.79 -19.81
N GLU A 93 4.65 6.60 -18.78
CA GLU A 93 5.72 7.09 -17.91
C GLU A 93 6.37 5.94 -17.14
N VAL A 94 5.59 4.99 -16.60
CA VAL A 94 6.13 3.80 -15.93
C VAL A 94 7.05 3.01 -16.85
N ALA A 95 6.65 2.75 -18.10
CA ALA A 95 7.46 2.03 -19.07
C ALA A 95 8.76 2.77 -19.37
N ALA A 96 8.70 4.08 -19.63
CA ALA A 96 9.88 4.90 -19.90
C ALA A 96 10.86 4.91 -18.72
N ARG A 97 10.38 5.03 -17.48
CA ARG A 97 11.22 4.99 -16.29
C ARG A 97 11.84 3.61 -16.05
N LEU A 98 11.09 2.55 -16.34
CA LEU A 98 11.58 1.18 -16.22
C LEU A 98 12.73 0.92 -17.19
N GLU A 99 12.62 1.36 -18.44
CA GLU A 99 13.68 1.30 -19.44
C GLU A 99 14.90 2.13 -19.01
N CYS A 100 14.69 3.37 -18.59
CA CYS A 100 15.77 4.26 -18.11
C CYS A 100 16.53 3.69 -16.92
N SER A 101 15.89 2.88 -16.07
CA SER A 101 16.51 2.28 -14.89
C SER A 101 17.59 1.25 -15.23
N LYS A 102 17.50 0.62 -16.40
CA LYS A 102 18.36 -0.48 -16.89
C LYS A 102 18.42 -1.69 -15.96
N LEU A 103 17.55 -1.76 -14.96
CA LEU A 103 17.57 -2.84 -13.96
C LEU A 103 17.26 -4.21 -14.56
N LEU A 104 16.46 -4.25 -15.64
CA LEU A 104 16.08 -5.49 -16.30
C LEU A 104 17.10 -6.02 -17.31
N GLU A 105 18.17 -5.27 -17.62
CA GLU A 105 19.20 -5.71 -18.58
C GLU A 105 19.97 -6.97 -18.11
N THR A 106 19.96 -7.25 -16.80
CA THR A 106 20.63 -8.43 -16.21
C THR A 106 19.71 -9.63 -16.03
N ILE A 107 18.42 -9.48 -16.34
CA ILE A 107 17.38 -10.49 -16.15
C ILE A 107 17.12 -11.17 -17.52
N PRO A 108 16.94 -12.52 -17.56
CA PRO A 108 16.55 -13.20 -18.80
C PRO A 108 15.31 -12.56 -19.42
N GLU A 109 15.32 -12.39 -20.77
CA GLU A 109 14.32 -11.55 -21.46
C GLU A 109 12.89 -12.08 -21.31
N ASP A 110 12.69 -13.37 -21.29
CA ASP A 110 11.38 -14.01 -21.06
C ASP A 110 10.78 -13.59 -19.70
N ILE A 111 11.58 -13.56 -18.64
CA ILE A 111 11.20 -13.10 -17.31
C ILE A 111 10.99 -11.57 -17.32
N ALA A 112 11.93 -10.83 -17.89
CA ALA A 112 11.88 -9.37 -17.95
C ALA A 112 10.65 -8.87 -18.73
N ALA A 113 10.31 -9.52 -19.85
CA ALA A 113 9.09 -9.22 -20.61
C ALA A 113 7.82 -9.46 -19.79
N GLY A 114 7.79 -10.55 -19.01
CA GLY A 114 6.71 -10.84 -18.07
C GLY A 114 6.53 -9.73 -17.01
N TRP A 115 7.62 -9.30 -16.40
CA TRP A 115 7.60 -8.22 -15.40
C TRP A 115 7.19 -6.87 -15.99
N ARG A 116 7.63 -6.53 -17.21
CA ARG A 116 7.17 -5.33 -17.92
C ARG A 116 5.68 -5.37 -18.22
N SER A 117 5.14 -6.56 -18.50
CA SER A 117 3.74 -6.74 -18.88
C SER A 117 2.76 -6.71 -17.72
N GLU A 118 3.21 -7.03 -16.48
CA GLU A 118 2.37 -7.02 -15.28
C GLU A 118 2.48 -5.67 -14.55
N PRO A 119 1.44 -4.84 -14.56
CA PRO A 119 1.48 -3.47 -14.03
C PRO A 119 1.97 -3.39 -12.59
N MET A 120 1.53 -4.31 -11.72
CA MET A 120 1.93 -4.33 -10.31
C MET A 120 3.46 -4.50 -10.19
N VAL A 121 4.06 -5.40 -10.96
CA VAL A 121 5.52 -5.65 -10.93
C VAL A 121 6.28 -4.48 -11.54
N ALA A 122 5.84 -3.97 -12.69
CA ALA A 122 6.47 -2.83 -13.36
C ALA A 122 6.51 -1.58 -12.45
N MET A 123 5.39 -1.22 -11.82
CA MET A 123 5.33 -0.10 -10.87
C MET A 123 6.25 -0.33 -9.66
N SER A 124 6.32 -1.57 -9.17
CA SER A 124 7.20 -1.92 -8.04
C SER A 124 8.66 -1.70 -8.36
N ILE A 125 9.12 -2.11 -9.55
CA ILE A 125 10.52 -1.95 -9.98
C ILE A 125 10.86 -0.47 -10.18
N VAL A 126 9.95 0.34 -10.73
CA VAL A 126 10.15 1.78 -10.90
C VAL A 126 10.26 2.48 -9.53
N ALA A 127 9.34 2.20 -8.60
CA ALA A 127 9.40 2.77 -7.26
C ALA A 127 10.65 2.28 -6.49
N PHE A 128 11.05 1.02 -6.66
CA PHE A 128 12.28 0.46 -6.10
C PHE A 128 13.52 1.18 -6.65
N ALA A 129 13.61 1.38 -7.96
CA ALA A 129 14.72 2.09 -8.59
C ALA A 129 14.88 3.52 -8.03
N GLU A 130 13.77 4.24 -7.86
CA GLU A 130 13.75 5.56 -7.24
C GLU A 130 14.22 5.50 -5.78
N ALA A 131 13.69 4.58 -4.97
CA ALA A 131 14.06 4.45 -3.56
C ALA A 131 15.56 4.14 -3.39
N MET A 132 16.11 3.25 -4.21
CA MET A 132 17.54 2.94 -4.22
C MET A 132 18.40 4.16 -4.62
N SER A 133 17.99 4.86 -5.67
CA SER A 133 18.65 6.11 -6.11
C SER A 133 18.62 7.18 -5.01
N HIS A 134 17.46 7.37 -4.37
CA HIS A 134 17.29 8.31 -3.27
C HIS A 134 18.17 7.94 -2.06
N ALA A 135 18.28 6.64 -1.75
CA ALA A 135 19.20 6.15 -0.72
C ALA A 135 20.69 6.30 -1.10
N GLY A 136 21.02 6.58 -2.36
CA GLY A 136 22.39 6.56 -2.86
C GLY A 136 22.99 5.15 -2.89
N LEU A 137 22.16 4.13 -3.13
CA LEU A 137 22.55 2.71 -3.21
C LEU A 137 22.29 2.17 -4.62
N ARG A 138 23.15 1.25 -5.05
CA ARG A 138 22.94 0.41 -6.23
C ARG A 138 22.81 -1.04 -5.79
N CYS A 139 22.15 -1.89 -6.58
CA CYS A 139 21.99 -3.30 -6.22
C CYS A 139 23.33 -4.00 -5.90
N ARG A 140 24.40 -3.68 -6.65
CA ARG A 140 25.75 -4.20 -6.41
C ARG A 140 26.41 -3.73 -5.10
N ASP A 141 25.90 -2.70 -4.46
CA ASP A 141 26.43 -2.17 -3.19
C ASP A 141 25.82 -2.92 -1.99
N LEU A 142 24.78 -3.72 -2.22
CA LEU A 142 24.10 -4.52 -1.22
C LEU A 142 24.88 -5.81 -0.94
N LYS A 143 24.89 -6.23 0.33
CA LYS A 143 25.38 -7.54 0.74
C LYS A 143 24.21 -8.51 0.77
N PRO A 144 24.14 -9.51 -0.12
CA PRO A 144 23.01 -10.44 -0.18
C PRO A 144 22.62 -11.05 1.17
N GLU A 145 23.63 -11.48 1.93
CA GLU A 145 23.50 -12.11 3.24
C GLU A 145 23.15 -11.15 4.39
N ARG A 146 23.05 -9.84 4.10
CA ARG A 146 22.63 -8.79 5.04
C ARG A 146 21.47 -7.94 4.49
N THR A 147 20.84 -8.39 3.39
CA THR A 147 19.73 -7.69 2.74
C THR A 147 18.47 -8.53 2.79
N ALA A 148 17.35 -7.93 3.19
CA ALA A 148 16.03 -8.52 3.23
C ALA A 148 15.03 -7.75 2.35
N ILE A 149 13.99 -8.44 1.91
CA ILE A 149 12.86 -7.87 1.15
C ILE A 149 11.56 -8.18 1.89
N VAL A 150 10.78 -7.15 2.19
CA VAL A 150 9.40 -7.30 2.70
C VAL A 150 8.48 -6.45 1.83
N PHE A 151 7.92 -7.08 0.81
CA PHE A 151 7.16 -6.36 -0.20
C PHE A 151 5.83 -7.04 -0.50
N GLY A 152 4.71 -6.37 -0.23
CA GLY A 152 3.38 -6.95 -0.26
C GLY A 152 2.53 -6.55 -1.46
N SER A 153 1.47 -7.33 -1.68
CA SER A 153 0.36 -7.00 -2.58
C SER A 153 -0.91 -7.59 -2.02
N SER A 154 -2.03 -6.91 -2.16
CA SER A 154 -3.32 -7.45 -1.68
C SER A 154 -4.04 -8.32 -2.72
N LYS A 155 -3.67 -8.22 -3.98
CA LYS A 155 -4.37 -8.85 -5.11
C LYS A 155 -3.46 -9.74 -5.97
N GLY A 156 -2.14 -9.51 -5.94
CA GLY A 156 -1.24 -10.12 -6.90
C GLY A 156 -1.39 -9.56 -8.31
N GLY A 157 -0.87 -10.26 -9.30
CA GLY A 157 -0.90 -9.86 -10.70
C GLY A 157 -2.27 -10.10 -11.34
N LEU A 158 -3.14 -9.14 -11.22
CA LEU A 158 -4.51 -9.23 -11.76
C LEU A 158 -4.54 -9.31 -13.28
N LYS A 159 -3.68 -8.57 -13.99
CA LYS A 159 -3.61 -8.62 -15.46
C LYS A 159 -3.19 -10.00 -15.95
N SER A 160 -2.18 -10.59 -15.34
CA SER A 160 -1.72 -11.95 -15.64
C SER A 160 -2.81 -12.99 -15.33
N THR A 161 -3.51 -12.86 -14.20
CA THR A 161 -4.64 -13.70 -13.80
C THR A 161 -5.79 -13.63 -14.80
N GLU A 162 -6.19 -12.44 -15.22
CA GLU A 162 -7.25 -12.27 -16.23
C GLU A 162 -6.84 -12.82 -17.59
N ARG A 163 -5.60 -12.63 -18.01
CA ARG A 163 -5.07 -13.19 -19.26
C ARG A 163 -5.10 -14.71 -19.24
N MET A 164 -4.69 -15.32 -18.14
CA MET A 164 -4.76 -16.76 -17.94
C MET A 164 -6.22 -17.26 -17.98
N ALA A 165 -7.13 -16.61 -17.26
CA ALA A 165 -8.55 -16.98 -17.23
C ALA A 165 -9.19 -16.86 -18.64
N LYS A 166 -8.88 -15.82 -19.40
CA LYS A 166 -9.34 -15.63 -20.79
C LYS A 166 -8.81 -16.73 -21.72
N ALA A 167 -7.55 -17.12 -21.59
CA ALA A 167 -6.96 -18.22 -22.36
C ALA A 167 -7.64 -19.55 -22.08
N LEU A 168 -7.85 -19.88 -20.78
CA LEU A 168 -8.57 -21.09 -20.36
C LEU A 168 -9.99 -21.11 -20.89
N ALA A 169 -10.75 -20.03 -20.77
CA ALA A 169 -12.12 -19.93 -21.24
C ALA A 169 -12.23 -20.03 -22.79
N ALA A 170 -11.29 -19.48 -23.54
CA ALA A 170 -11.26 -19.59 -25.01
C ALA A 170 -11.06 -21.05 -25.46
N ARG A 171 -10.23 -21.80 -24.74
CA ARG A 171 -9.98 -23.22 -25.05
C ARG A 171 -11.16 -24.11 -24.67
N HIS A 172 -11.81 -23.88 -23.53
CA HIS A 172 -13.03 -24.59 -23.17
C HIS A 172 -14.14 -24.45 -24.23
N ARG A 173 -14.22 -23.31 -24.91
CA ARG A 173 -15.17 -23.08 -26.01
C ARG A 173 -14.81 -23.85 -27.29
N ARG A 174 -13.53 -24.15 -27.52
CA ARG A 174 -13.05 -24.90 -28.70
C ARG A 174 -13.09 -26.42 -28.48
N ALA A 175 -13.00 -26.90 -27.25
CA ALA A 175 -12.96 -28.33 -26.92
C ALA A 175 -14.20 -29.12 -27.44
N PRO A 176 -15.45 -28.65 -27.30
CA PRO A 176 -16.63 -29.37 -27.86
C PRO A 176 -16.65 -29.46 -29.38
N GLN A 177 -16.12 -28.46 -30.09
CA GLN A 177 -16.04 -28.48 -31.57
C GLN A 177 -15.00 -29.47 -32.08
N MET A 178 -13.94 -29.73 -31.32
CA MET A 178 -12.92 -30.71 -31.68
C MET A 178 -13.33 -32.16 -31.34
N ALA A 179 -14.21 -32.36 -30.35
CA ALA A 179 -14.70 -33.66 -29.94
C ALA A 179 -15.67 -34.31 -30.96
N THR A 180 -16.25 -33.52 -31.88
CA THR A 180 -17.17 -34.00 -32.92
C THR A 180 -16.48 -34.51 -34.19
N GLU A 181 -15.15 -34.34 -34.30
CA GLU A 181 -14.39 -34.62 -35.53
C GLU A 181 -13.37 -35.77 -35.44
N GLY A 182 -13.30 -36.54 -34.32
CA GLY A 182 -12.26 -37.56 -34.13
C GLY A 182 -12.68 -38.84 -33.43
N THR A 183 -11.86 -39.91 -33.55
CA THR A 183 -12.01 -41.15 -32.79
C THR A 183 -11.62 -40.91 -31.30
N GLU A 184 -12.06 -41.80 -30.38
CA GLU A 184 -11.82 -41.69 -28.94
C GLU A 184 -10.29 -41.53 -28.62
N ILE A 185 -9.41 -42.22 -29.30
CA ILE A 185 -7.95 -42.14 -29.13
C ILE A 185 -7.40 -40.77 -29.54
N ASP A 186 -7.92 -40.20 -30.62
CA ASP A 186 -7.51 -38.88 -31.10
C ASP A 186 -7.98 -37.77 -30.13
N THR A 187 -9.12 -37.95 -29.51
CA THR A 187 -9.65 -37.03 -28.49
C THR A 187 -8.81 -37.02 -27.21
N GLU A 188 -8.36 -38.19 -26.73
CA GLU A 188 -7.53 -38.32 -25.55
C GLU A 188 -6.12 -37.72 -25.77
N TYR A 189 -5.51 -37.97 -26.94
CA TYR A 189 -4.23 -37.39 -27.34
C TYR A 189 -4.33 -35.85 -27.51
N ARG A 190 -5.38 -35.35 -28.12
CA ARG A 190 -5.62 -33.90 -28.24
C ARG A 190 -5.87 -33.24 -26.89
N CYS A 191 -6.62 -33.90 -26.00
CA CYS A 191 -6.80 -33.42 -24.62
C CYS A 191 -5.49 -33.38 -23.86
N SER A 192 -4.60 -34.37 -24.01
CA SER A 192 -3.28 -34.39 -23.36
C SER A 192 -2.35 -33.31 -23.90
N GLN A 193 -2.33 -33.09 -25.21
CA GLN A 193 -1.60 -31.99 -25.83
C GLN A 193 -2.12 -30.62 -25.42
N LEU A 194 -3.46 -30.46 -25.33
CA LEU A 194 -4.09 -29.23 -24.85
C LEU A 194 -3.71 -28.97 -23.38
N THR A 195 -3.72 -30.00 -22.55
CA THR A 195 -3.31 -29.94 -21.14
C THR A 195 -1.86 -29.53 -21.01
N PHE A 196 -0.96 -30.08 -21.83
CA PHE A 196 0.45 -29.76 -21.83
C PHE A 196 0.72 -28.28 -22.27
N GLN A 197 0.00 -27.80 -23.29
CA GLN A 197 0.11 -26.41 -23.72
C GLN A 197 -0.47 -25.43 -22.68
N LEU A 198 -1.59 -25.80 -22.02
CA LEU A 198 -2.16 -25.05 -20.92
C LEU A 198 -1.21 -24.95 -19.73
N GLN A 199 -0.49 -26.04 -19.41
CA GLN A 199 0.51 -26.04 -18.36
C GLN A 199 1.66 -25.09 -18.68
N ASN A 200 2.14 -25.06 -19.91
CA ASN A 200 3.21 -24.14 -20.31
C ASN A 200 2.77 -22.67 -20.27
N GLU A 201 1.62 -22.32 -20.85
CA GLU A 201 1.10 -20.94 -20.77
C GLU A 201 0.74 -20.53 -19.33
N ALA A 202 0.26 -21.46 -18.49
CA ALA A 202 0.01 -21.21 -17.09
C ALA A 202 1.33 -21.02 -16.32
N LEU A 203 2.37 -21.79 -16.64
CA LEU A 203 3.70 -21.64 -16.05
C LEU A 203 4.32 -20.29 -16.43
N ASP A 204 4.26 -19.88 -17.70
CA ASP A 204 4.77 -18.60 -18.15
C ASP A 204 4.03 -17.44 -17.43
N SER A 205 2.71 -17.51 -17.32
CA SER A 205 1.92 -16.54 -16.59
C SER A 205 2.21 -16.56 -15.09
N TRP A 206 2.42 -17.75 -14.50
CA TRP A 206 2.75 -17.93 -13.10
C TRP A 206 4.09 -17.28 -12.75
N HIS A 207 5.12 -17.52 -13.57
CA HIS A 207 6.44 -16.91 -13.40
C HIS A 207 6.42 -15.39 -13.56
N CYS A 208 5.51 -14.86 -14.40
CA CYS A 208 5.51 -13.47 -14.78
C CYS A 208 4.69 -12.53 -13.87
N GLY A 209 3.82 -13.04 -12.96
CA GLY A 209 3.11 -12.07 -12.15
C GLY A 209 1.80 -12.46 -11.50
N VAL A 210 1.28 -13.70 -11.65
CA VAL A 210 0.00 -14.09 -11.03
C VAL A 210 0.05 -14.03 -9.51
N GLN A 211 1.18 -14.40 -8.91
CA GLN A 211 1.30 -14.52 -7.46
C GLN A 211 1.41 -13.16 -6.76
N PRO A 212 0.89 -13.02 -5.53
CA PRO A 212 1.06 -11.80 -4.74
C PRO A 212 2.53 -11.42 -4.50
N ASN A 213 3.42 -12.42 -4.42
CA ASN A 213 4.85 -12.23 -4.19
C ASN A 213 5.69 -11.98 -5.45
N SER A 214 5.08 -11.84 -6.63
CA SER A 214 5.83 -11.64 -7.89
C SER A 214 6.71 -10.38 -7.85
N ALA A 215 6.22 -9.28 -7.30
CA ALA A 215 7.02 -8.07 -7.11
C ALA A 215 8.15 -8.27 -6.09
N THR A 216 7.90 -9.02 -5.02
CA THR A 216 8.90 -9.39 -4.02
C THR A 216 10.03 -10.20 -4.65
N GLN A 217 9.68 -11.19 -5.49
CA GLN A 217 10.64 -12.00 -6.23
C GLN A 217 11.45 -11.18 -7.24
N ALA A 218 10.81 -10.25 -7.95
CA ALA A 218 11.50 -9.35 -8.87
C ALA A 218 12.55 -8.50 -8.14
N ILE A 219 12.19 -7.87 -7.03
CA ILE A 219 13.12 -7.07 -6.22
C ILE A 219 14.24 -7.96 -5.61
N ALA A 220 13.90 -9.16 -5.15
CA ALA A 220 14.89 -10.10 -4.62
C ALA A 220 15.90 -10.53 -5.71
N ALA A 221 15.45 -10.82 -6.93
CA ALA A 221 16.32 -11.15 -8.04
C ALA A 221 17.24 -10.00 -8.44
N LEU A 222 16.73 -8.75 -8.43
CA LEU A 222 17.51 -7.56 -8.75
C LEU A 222 18.57 -7.23 -7.68
N THR A 223 18.30 -7.55 -6.41
CA THR A 223 19.19 -7.23 -5.28
C THR A 223 20.10 -8.38 -4.88
N GLY A 224 19.76 -9.61 -5.25
CA GLY A 224 20.43 -10.81 -4.78
C GLY A 224 20.18 -11.13 -3.30
N ALA A 225 19.19 -10.50 -2.65
CA ALA A 225 18.92 -10.65 -1.22
C ALA A 225 18.67 -12.10 -0.80
N THR A 226 19.35 -12.57 0.27
CA THR A 226 19.28 -13.96 0.74
C THR A 226 18.85 -14.14 2.20
N VAL A 227 18.72 -13.04 2.97
CA VAL A 227 18.30 -13.11 4.38
C VAL A 227 16.85 -13.53 4.52
N ALA A 228 15.95 -12.73 3.97
CA ALA A 228 14.52 -12.98 4.00
C ALA A 228 13.85 -12.34 2.79
N SER A 229 12.85 -13.02 2.24
CA SER A 229 11.98 -12.49 1.21
C SER A 229 10.54 -12.85 1.58
N SER A 230 9.74 -11.87 1.99
CA SER A 230 8.37 -12.10 2.43
C SER A 230 7.37 -11.15 1.78
N CYS A 231 6.17 -11.66 1.56
CA CYS A 231 5.07 -10.91 0.96
C CYS A 231 3.87 -10.90 1.92
N PRO A 232 3.73 -9.88 2.77
CA PRO A 232 2.52 -9.74 3.58
C PRO A 232 1.30 -9.49 2.68
N VAL A 233 0.19 -10.12 3.05
CA VAL A 233 -1.13 -9.95 2.42
C VAL A 233 -2.11 -9.57 3.53
N ALA A 234 -2.44 -8.28 3.64
CA ALA A 234 -3.27 -7.71 4.70
C ALA A 234 -4.23 -6.63 4.16
N ALA A 235 -4.81 -6.90 2.99
CA ALA A 235 -5.66 -5.97 2.25
C ALA A 235 -5.05 -4.56 2.20
N CYS A 236 -5.79 -3.52 2.62
CA CYS A 236 -5.34 -2.14 2.52
C CYS A 236 -4.23 -1.76 3.54
N ALA A 237 -3.99 -2.60 4.57
CA ALA A 237 -2.93 -2.41 5.55
C ALA A 237 -1.58 -3.04 5.12
N THR A 238 -1.56 -3.79 4.01
CA THR A 238 -0.39 -4.54 3.51
C THR A 238 0.90 -3.72 3.54
N GLY A 239 0.88 -2.51 2.99
CA GLY A 239 2.09 -1.69 2.87
C GLY A 239 2.65 -1.25 4.22
N LEU A 240 1.82 -0.78 5.15
CA LEU A 240 2.28 -0.38 6.47
C LEU A 240 2.82 -1.59 7.27
N ILE A 241 2.15 -2.74 7.17
CA ILE A 241 2.62 -3.97 7.82
C ILE A 241 3.99 -4.40 7.23
N ALA A 242 4.21 -4.24 5.91
CA ALA A 242 5.52 -4.50 5.31
C ALA A 242 6.62 -3.62 5.91
N PHE A 243 6.37 -2.32 6.11
CA PHE A 243 7.31 -1.42 6.78
C PHE A 243 7.65 -1.89 8.20
N LEU A 244 6.65 -2.26 8.97
CA LEU A 244 6.84 -2.70 10.36
C LEU A 244 7.57 -4.04 10.46
N GLN A 245 7.27 -4.99 9.56
CA GLN A 245 7.99 -6.27 9.51
C GLN A 245 9.45 -6.07 9.10
N GLY A 246 9.73 -5.25 8.09
CA GLY A 246 11.10 -4.92 7.69
C GLY A 246 11.89 -4.21 8.78
N ALA A 247 11.25 -3.27 9.49
CA ALA A 247 11.86 -2.63 10.66
C ALA A 247 12.19 -3.65 11.76
N ALA A 248 11.32 -4.62 11.99
CA ALA A 248 11.56 -5.67 12.99
C ALA A 248 12.76 -6.57 12.62
N LEU A 249 12.99 -6.88 11.32
CA LEU A 249 14.15 -7.64 10.87
C LEU A 249 15.46 -6.90 11.17
N ILE A 250 15.52 -5.60 10.85
CA ILE A 250 16.69 -4.77 11.16
C ILE A 250 16.91 -4.65 12.67
N HIS A 251 15.85 -4.37 13.42
CA HIS A 251 15.94 -4.21 14.88
C HIS A 251 16.43 -5.47 15.60
N ARG A 252 16.10 -6.65 15.07
CA ARG A 252 16.62 -7.95 15.58
C ARG A 252 18.03 -8.28 15.07
N GLY A 253 18.66 -7.40 14.26
CA GLY A 253 20.00 -7.61 13.70
C GLY A 253 20.06 -8.69 12.60
N GLU A 254 18.91 -9.11 12.07
CA GLU A 254 18.85 -10.15 11.01
C GLU A 254 19.37 -9.62 9.67
N CYS A 255 19.19 -8.31 9.38
CA CYS A 255 19.74 -7.66 8.20
C CYS A 255 20.20 -6.22 8.51
N ASP A 256 21.00 -5.67 7.62
CA ASP A 256 21.44 -4.27 7.69
C ASP A 256 20.63 -3.36 6.77
N VAL A 257 20.10 -3.92 5.69
CA VAL A 257 19.25 -3.25 4.70
C VAL A 257 17.98 -4.06 4.50
N CYS A 258 16.84 -3.39 4.51
CA CYS A 258 15.57 -4.01 4.15
C CYS A 258 14.83 -3.13 3.14
N ILE A 259 14.49 -3.71 1.99
CA ILE A 259 13.60 -3.06 1.02
C ILE A 259 12.17 -3.38 1.40
N VAL A 260 11.39 -2.36 1.71
CA VAL A 260 10.00 -2.53 2.17
C VAL A 260 9.02 -1.79 1.27
N GLY A 261 7.82 -2.32 1.13
CA GLY A 261 6.80 -1.63 0.36
C GLY A 261 5.62 -2.51 -0.02
N SER A 262 4.82 -2.00 -0.93
CA SER A 262 3.72 -2.75 -1.55
C SER A 262 3.29 -2.11 -2.86
N ALA A 263 2.61 -2.91 -3.69
CA ALA A 263 2.01 -2.46 -4.94
C ALA A 263 0.70 -3.19 -5.21
N ASP A 264 -0.24 -2.50 -5.85
CA ASP A 264 -1.44 -3.10 -6.44
C ASP A 264 -1.83 -2.36 -7.73
N ALA A 265 -2.27 -3.10 -8.74
CA ALA A 265 -2.83 -2.61 -9.99
C ALA A 265 -4.34 -2.94 -10.01
N GLY A 266 -5.11 -2.13 -9.26
CA GLY A 266 -6.51 -2.43 -8.92
C GLY A 266 -7.55 -2.02 -9.94
N LEU A 267 -7.18 -1.31 -11.02
CA LEU A 267 -8.13 -0.82 -12.02
C LEU A 267 -8.48 -1.92 -13.04
N ARG A 268 -9.17 -2.93 -12.55
CA ARG A 268 -9.68 -4.08 -13.33
C ARG A 268 -11.18 -4.20 -13.17
N SER A 269 -11.87 -4.63 -14.23
CA SER A 269 -13.34 -4.77 -14.24
C SER A 269 -13.86 -5.63 -13.09
N SER A 270 -13.20 -6.75 -12.81
CA SER A 270 -13.58 -7.65 -11.71
C SER A 270 -13.49 -6.97 -10.34
N VAL A 271 -12.46 -6.16 -10.10
CA VAL A 271 -12.26 -5.43 -8.84
C VAL A 271 -13.29 -4.31 -8.69
N LEU A 272 -13.49 -3.50 -9.71
CA LEU A 272 -14.46 -2.40 -9.70
C LEU A 272 -15.88 -2.90 -9.48
N ALA A 273 -16.30 -3.96 -10.20
CA ALA A 273 -17.59 -4.58 -10.03
C ALA A 273 -17.79 -5.15 -8.61
N SER A 274 -16.76 -5.78 -8.04
CA SER A 274 -16.80 -6.33 -6.68
C SER A 274 -17.00 -5.25 -5.63
N PHE A 275 -16.21 -4.17 -5.67
CA PHE A 275 -16.35 -3.05 -4.73
C PHE A 275 -17.66 -2.28 -4.92
N HIS A 276 -18.14 -2.16 -6.16
CA HIS A 276 -19.45 -1.58 -6.42
C HIS A 276 -20.57 -2.41 -5.76
N ARG A 277 -20.53 -3.74 -5.88
CA ARG A 277 -21.50 -4.64 -5.21
C ARG A 277 -21.43 -4.55 -3.69
N LEU A 278 -20.25 -4.33 -3.13
CA LEU A 278 -20.05 -4.07 -1.69
C LEU A 278 -20.53 -2.69 -1.25
N ARG A 279 -20.91 -1.80 -2.19
CA ARG A 279 -21.38 -0.43 -1.94
C ARG A 279 -20.36 0.43 -1.18
N VAL A 280 -19.08 0.24 -1.45
CA VAL A 280 -17.98 0.98 -0.81
C VAL A 280 -17.31 1.99 -1.74
N THR A 281 -17.64 1.95 -3.05
CA THR A 281 -17.20 2.95 -4.03
C THR A 281 -18.19 4.11 -4.13
N SER A 282 -17.67 5.32 -4.32
CA SER A 282 -18.49 6.51 -4.51
C SER A 282 -19.33 6.43 -5.80
N ARG A 283 -20.55 6.96 -5.71
CA ARG A 283 -21.49 7.11 -6.83
C ARG A 283 -21.58 8.56 -7.31
N HIS A 284 -20.72 9.43 -6.81
CA HIS A 284 -20.70 10.82 -7.20
C HIS A 284 -20.40 10.95 -8.69
N ARG A 285 -21.15 11.84 -9.41
CA ARG A 285 -21.03 11.98 -10.87
C ARG A 285 -19.70 12.60 -11.29
N ASP A 286 -19.20 13.57 -10.51
CA ASP A 286 -17.88 14.16 -10.73
C ASP A 286 -16.81 13.31 -10.06
N ALA A 287 -15.98 12.66 -10.86
CA ALA A 287 -14.91 11.78 -10.40
C ALA A 287 -13.90 12.52 -9.50
N ALA A 288 -13.56 13.77 -9.85
CA ALA A 288 -12.59 14.55 -9.10
C ALA A 288 -13.08 14.90 -7.68
N ALA A 289 -14.40 14.93 -7.47
CA ALA A 289 -15.04 15.18 -6.18
C ALA A 289 -15.53 13.90 -5.47
N ALA A 290 -15.35 12.74 -6.06
CA ALA A 290 -15.98 11.50 -5.62
C ALA A 290 -15.42 10.97 -4.28
N CYS A 291 -14.12 10.92 -4.10
CA CYS A 291 -13.50 10.48 -2.84
C CYS A 291 -13.30 11.68 -1.91
N ARG A 292 -14.06 11.71 -0.80
CA ARG A 292 -14.06 12.83 0.16
C ARG A 292 -14.02 12.38 1.61
N PRO A 293 -12.86 11.94 2.11
CA PRO A 293 -12.75 11.41 3.47
C PRO A 293 -13.24 12.39 4.53
N PHE A 294 -14.02 11.89 5.49
CA PHE A 294 -14.60 12.64 6.64
C PHE A 294 -15.58 13.77 6.28
N ASP A 295 -15.83 14.02 4.99
CA ASP A 295 -16.85 14.99 4.59
C ASP A 295 -18.26 14.46 4.89
N LYS A 296 -19.19 15.37 5.23
CA LYS A 296 -20.58 14.97 5.55
C LYS A 296 -21.32 14.34 4.36
N PHE A 297 -20.86 14.61 3.13
CA PHE A 297 -21.44 14.09 1.89
C PHE A 297 -20.64 12.96 1.29
N ARG A 298 -19.74 12.32 2.07
CA ARG A 298 -19.00 11.15 1.62
C ARG A 298 -19.93 9.98 1.33
N ASP A 299 -19.60 9.21 0.31
CA ASP A 299 -20.40 8.07 -0.14
C ASP A 299 -19.54 6.86 -0.57
N GLY A 300 -18.22 6.92 -0.30
CA GLY A 300 -17.28 5.86 -0.65
C GLY A 300 -15.97 6.39 -1.25
N PHE A 301 -15.14 5.45 -1.70
CA PHE A 301 -13.85 5.77 -2.30
C PHE A 301 -13.86 5.63 -3.82
N VAL A 302 -12.82 6.13 -4.46
CA VAL A 302 -12.45 5.83 -5.85
C VAL A 302 -11.27 4.87 -5.83
N VAL A 303 -11.36 3.74 -6.56
CA VAL A 303 -10.26 2.77 -6.67
C VAL A 303 -9.09 3.40 -7.42
N GLY A 304 -7.89 3.17 -6.94
CA GLY A 304 -6.65 3.57 -7.61
C GLY A 304 -5.63 2.43 -7.62
N GLU A 305 -4.47 2.73 -8.14
CA GLU A 305 -3.35 1.80 -8.28
C GLU A 305 -2.03 2.52 -8.03
N GLY A 306 -0.97 1.77 -7.73
CA GLY A 306 0.33 2.36 -7.49
C GLY A 306 1.29 1.43 -6.76
N ALA A 307 2.45 1.97 -6.42
CA ALA A 307 3.49 1.32 -5.63
C ALA A 307 4.18 2.32 -4.71
N GLY A 308 4.54 1.88 -3.50
CA GLY A 308 5.36 2.65 -2.58
C GLY A 308 6.49 1.79 -2.03
N VAL A 309 7.70 2.33 -2.00
CA VAL A 309 8.92 1.63 -1.58
C VAL A 309 9.71 2.51 -0.64
N ALA A 310 10.30 1.90 0.39
CA ALA A 310 11.36 2.53 1.16
C ALA A 310 12.57 1.61 1.32
N VAL A 311 13.74 2.23 1.44
CA VAL A 311 14.97 1.58 1.89
C VAL A 311 15.10 1.84 3.37
N LEU A 312 15.07 0.78 4.16
CA LEU A 312 15.36 0.81 5.59
C LEU A 312 16.79 0.34 5.83
N GLU A 313 17.48 1.01 6.74
CA GLU A 313 18.86 0.64 7.12
C GLU A 313 19.04 0.64 8.63
N SER A 314 19.90 -0.25 9.12
CA SER A 314 20.41 -0.13 10.48
C SER A 314 21.22 1.16 10.61
N ARG A 315 21.17 1.84 11.75
CA ARG A 315 21.95 3.06 11.98
C ARG A 315 23.45 2.83 11.74
N ALA A 316 23.95 1.67 12.13
CA ALA A 316 25.36 1.31 11.92
C ALA A 316 25.71 1.28 10.42
N HIS A 317 24.90 0.63 9.59
CA HIS A 317 25.11 0.57 8.14
C HIS A 317 25.00 1.96 7.51
N ALA A 318 23.94 2.70 7.78
CA ALA A 318 23.72 4.05 7.26
C ALA A 318 24.87 5.00 7.62
N THR A 319 25.35 4.97 8.88
CA THR A 319 26.44 5.78 9.35
C THR A 319 27.77 5.42 8.65
N SER A 320 28.04 4.12 8.46
CA SER A 320 29.29 3.66 7.82
C SER A 320 29.47 4.20 6.40
N ARG A 321 28.36 4.42 5.68
CA ARG A 321 28.35 4.97 4.33
C ARG A 321 27.95 6.46 4.26
N ARG A 322 27.79 7.12 5.42
CA ARG A 322 27.36 8.53 5.52
C ARG A 322 26.03 8.82 4.82
N ALA A 323 25.07 7.89 4.94
CA ALA A 323 23.74 8.08 4.40
C ALA A 323 23.03 9.25 5.08
N LYS A 324 22.18 9.95 4.31
CA LYS A 324 21.23 10.91 4.87
C LYS A 324 19.97 10.16 5.29
N SER A 325 19.61 10.28 6.55
CA SER A 325 18.35 9.77 7.06
C SER A 325 17.21 10.76 6.77
N ILE A 326 16.05 10.24 6.39
CA ILE A 326 14.82 11.02 6.20
C ILE A 326 14.05 11.04 7.51
N ALA A 327 13.96 9.89 8.15
CA ALA A 327 13.32 9.68 9.43
C ALA A 327 13.77 8.33 10.02
N LYS A 328 13.40 8.07 11.28
CA LYS A 328 13.52 6.74 11.89
C LYS A 328 12.15 6.16 12.20
N ILE A 329 12.03 4.84 12.13
CA ILE A 329 10.85 4.12 12.58
C ILE A 329 11.06 3.81 14.07
N VAL A 330 10.19 4.34 14.93
CA VAL A 330 10.43 4.27 16.39
C VAL A 330 9.50 3.31 17.11
N ALA A 331 8.31 3.08 16.57
CA ALA A 331 7.35 2.10 17.11
C ALA A 331 6.34 1.72 16.05
N GLY A 332 5.64 0.63 16.28
CA GLY A 332 4.50 0.25 15.45
C GLY A 332 3.98 -1.14 15.79
N GLY A 333 2.81 -1.45 15.27
CA GLY A 333 2.20 -2.75 15.48
C GLY A 333 0.90 -2.89 14.70
N TRP A 334 0.29 -4.06 14.82
CA TRP A 334 -1.01 -4.33 14.23
C TRP A 334 -1.86 -5.22 15.14
N LEU A 335 -3.16 -5.07 14.98
CA LEU A 335 -4.19 -5.84 15.64
C LEU A 335 -5.09 -6.49 14.60
N ASN A 336 -5.89 -7.46 15.04
CA ASN A 336 -6.95 -8.04 14.24
C ASN A 336 -8.31 -7.69 14.82
N ASP A 337 -9.21 -7.19 13.95
CA ASP A 337 -10.62 -6.97 14.23
C ASP A 337 -11.42 -8.23 13.85
N PRO A 338 -11.98 -8.98 14.82
CA PRO A 338 -12.72 -10.18 14.52
C PRO A 338 -14.18 -9.92 14.09
N THR A 339 -14.60 -8.66 13.93
CA THR A 339 -16.01 -8.30 13.66
C THR A 339 -16.53 -8.90 12.37
N GLY A 340 -15.65 -9.03 11.31
CA GLY A 340 -16.02 -9.67 10.07
C GLY A 340 -15.05 -9.40 8.92
N MET A 341 -15.33 -9.99 7.75
CA MET A 341 -14.41 -9.85 6.60
C MET A 341 -14.37 -8.44 6.00
N THR A 342 -15.50 -7.73 5.98
CA THR A 342 -15.62 -6.38 5.41
C THR A 342 -16.20 -5.38 6.41
N GLN A 343 -16.64 -5.85 7.55
CA GLN A 343 -17.15 -5.04 8.65
C GLN A 343 -15.97 -4.48 9.46
N ILE A 344 -16.23 -3.40 10.16
CA ILE A 344 -15.27 -2.75 11.05
C ILE A 344 -15.97 -2.45 12.39
N ASP A 345 -15.24 -2.52 13.48
CA ASP A 345 -15.72 -2.06 14.80
C ASP A 345 -15.94 -0.54 14.76
N GLU A 346 -17.17 -0.12 14.46
CA GLU A 346 -17.55 1.30 14.42
C GLU A 346 -17.43 2.02 15.76
N THR A 347 -17.25 1.29 16.86
CA THR A 347 -16.98 1.93 18.16
C THR A 347 -15.61 2.60 18.18
N GLY A 348 -14.69 2.20 17.30
CA GLY A 348 -13.32 2.67 17.24
C GLY A 348 -12.45 2.17 18.40
N ALA A 349 -12.87 1.10 19.09
CA ALA A 349 -12.11 0.57 20.22
C ALA A 349 -10.73 0.06 19.80
N LEU A 350 -10.66 -0.70 18.69
CA LEU A 350 -9.39 -1.24 18.18
C LEU A 350 -8.47 -0.15 17.62
N VAL A 351 -9.04 0.86 16.96
CA VAL A 351 -8.28 2.05 16.53
C VAL A 351 -7.69 2.78 17.75
N SER A 352 -8.50 2.99 18.79
CA SER A 352 -8.01 3.59 20.05
C SER A 352 -6.91 2.74 20.68
N GLU A 353 -7.09 1.43 20.69
CA GLU A 353 -6.16 0.50 21.33
C GLU A 353 -4.79 0.50 20.63
N ILE A 354 -4.75 0.38 19.29
CA ILE A 354 -3.48 0.40 18.56
C ILE A 354 -2.76 1.75 18.68
N LEU A 355 -3.50 2.85 18.64
CA LEU A 355 -2.95 4.19 18.84
C LEU A 355 -2.32 4.32 20.22
N LYS A 356 -3.07 3.98 21.28
CA LYS A 356 -2.58 4.05 22.67
C LYS A 356 -1.33 3.19 22.86
N ARG A 357 -1.33 1.96 22.39
CA ARG A 357 -0.19 1.05 22.54
C ARG A 357 1.05 1.55 21.82
N THR A 358 0.88 2.03 20.57
CA THR A 358 2.00 2.57 19.79
C THR A 358 2.57 3.84 20.40
N LEU A 359 1.73 4.70 21.01
CA LEU A 359 2.13 6.00 21.54
C LEU A 359 2.64 5.94 22.99
N ILE A 360 2.14 4.99 23.82
CA ILE A 360 2.62 4.79 25.19
C ILE A 360 4.14 4.58 25.23
N LEU A 361 4.69 3.92 24.20
CA LEU A 361 6.13 3.66 24.08
C LEU A 361 6.97 4.94 24.02
N LYS A 362 6.40 6.06 23.57
CA LYS A 362 7.12 7.35 23.42
C LYS A 362 6.65 8.44 24.38
N GLY A 363 5.55 8.25 25.07
CA GLY A 363 5.05 9.20 26.07
C GLY A 363 4.64 10.56 25.54
N ARG A 364 4.51 10.73 24.20
CA ARG A 364 4.06 11.98 23.56
C ARG A 364 3.13 11.73 22.38
N CYS A 365 2.24 12.69 22.12
CA CYS A 365 1.39 12.72 20.98
C CYS A 365 2.20 13.02 19.69
N PRO A 366 1.93 12.37 18.54
CA PRO A 366 2.53 12.75 17.27
C PRO A 366 2.03 14.13 16.85
N ASP A 367 2.86 14.85 16.08
CA ASP A 367 2.48 16.15 15.56
C ASP A 367 1.43 16.02 14.44
N ILE A 368 1.55 14.93 13.64
CA ILE A 368 0.58 14.58 12.60
C ILE A 368 0.19 13.10 12.67
N LEU A 369 -1.07 12.82 12.30
CA LEU A 369 -1.62 11.49 12.09
C LEU A 369 -2.19 11.37 10.69
N SER A 370 -1.54 10.58 9.85
CA SER A 370 -2.06 10.21 8.54
C SER A 370 -3.05 9.06 8.68
N LEU A 371 -4.29 9.32 8.31
CA LEU A 371 -5.43 8.44 8.50
C LEU A 371 -5.56 7.40 7.40
N HIS A 372 -6.32 6.35 7.64
CA HIS A 372 -6.77 5.47 6.58
C HIS A 372 -7.76 6.20 5.68
N GLY A 373 -8.81 6.82 6.23
CA GLY A 373 -9.67 7.80 5.60
C GLY A 373 -10.19 7.42 4.22
N THR A 374 -11.08 6.43 4.14
CA THR A 374 -11.58 5.92 2.86
C THR A 374 -12.71 6.76 2.26
N GLY A 375 -13.35 7.61 3.04
CA GLY A 375 -14.58 8.28 2.62
C GLY A 375 -15.82 7.38 2.70
N THR A 376 -15.71 6.18 3.28
CA THR A 376 -16.87 5.36 3.63
C THR A 376 -17.39 5.76 5.01
N GLU A 377 -18.69 5.62 5.23
CA GLU A 377 -19.31 6.05 6.50
C GLU A 377 -18.72 5.31 7.70
N SER A 378 -18.71 3.97 7.66
CA SER A 378 -18.27 3.13 8.78
C SER A 378 -16.79 3.33 9.13
N ASN A 379 -15.90 3.37 8.11
CA ASN A 379 -14.46 3.53 8.37
C ASN A 379 -14.16 4.88 9.02
N ASP A 380 -14.68 5.98 8.44
CA ASP A 380 -14.35 7.31 8.90
C ASP A 380 -14.92 7.57 10.32
N LEU A 381 -16.08 6.97 10.64
CA LEU A 381 -16.62 6.98 12.00
C LEU A 381 -15.74 6.20 12.98
N ALA A 382 -15.29 5.00 12.61
CA ALA A 382 -14.43 4.17 13.45
C ALA A 382 -13.10 4.87 13.76
N GLU A 383 -12.47 5.46 12.74
CA GLU A 383 -11.23 6.22 12.92
C GLU A 383 -11.44 7.43 13.82
N ALA A 384 -12.45 8.26 13.55
CA ALA A 384 -12.71 9.47 14.32
C ALA A 384 -12.98 9.15 15.80
N ARG A 385 -13.85 8.18 16.07
CA ARG A 385 -14.15 7.72 17.44
C ARG A 385 -12.92 7.14 18.15
N GLY A 386 -12.10 6.37 17.42
CA GLY A 386 -10.88 5.80 17.96
C GLY A 386 -9.85 6.86 18.33
N ILE A 387 -9.69 7.89 17.50
CA ILE A 387 -8.80 9.04 17.74
C ILE A 387 -9.29 9.84 18.96
N GLN A 388 -10.58 10.17 19.01
CA GLN A 388 -11.17 10.87 20.16
C GLN A 388 -10.96 10.10 21.47
N LYS A 389 -11.15 8.78 21.44
CA LYS A 389 -10.91 7.91 22.61
C LYS A 389 -9.43 7.79 22.99
N ALA A 390 -8.52 7.85 22.01
CA ALA A 390 -7.10 7.74 22.26
C ALA A 390 -6.50 9.02 22.83
N PHE A 391 -6.88 10.18 22.31
CA PHE A 391 -6.24 11.46 22.59
C PHE A 391 -7.07 12.45 23.42
N GLY A 392 -8.40 12.25 23.51
CA GLY A 392 -9.27 13.21 24.19
C GLY A 392 -9.21 14.61 23.55
N ALA A 393 -8.80 15.62 24.32
CA ALA A 393 -8.65 16.99 23.84
C ALA A 393 -7.34 17.26 23.07
N ASP A 394 -6.32 16.42 23.29
CA ASP A 394 -4.95 16.63 22.74
C ASP A 394 -4.72 15.85 21.44
N MET A 395 -5.67 15.96 20.51
CA MET A 395 -5.58 15.23 19.22
C MET A 395 -4.48 15.82 18.32
N PRO A 396 -3.73 14.95 17.60
CA PRO A 396 -2.77 15.38 16.58
C PRO A 396 -3.47 16.02 15.40
N GLN A 397 -2.74 16.80 14.59
CA GLN A 397 -3.26 17.23 13.29
C GLN A 397 -3.46 16.00 12.38
N CYS A 398 -4.65 15.86 11.81
CA CYS A 398 -5.03 14.72 10.99
C CYS A 398 -5.02 15.08 9.50
N THR A 399 -4.68 14.11 8.66
CA THR A 399 -4.79 14.20 7.20
C THR A 399 -5.24 12.88 6.61
N ALA A 400 -6.05 12.92 5.53
CA ALA A 400 -6.47 11.75 4.77
C ALA A 400 -6.17 11.97 3.29
N LEU A 401 -5.36 11.08 2.70
CA LEU A 401 -4.73 11.32 1.40
C LEU A 401 -5.53 10.76 0.22
N LYS A 402 -6.50 9.87 0.49
CA LYS A 402 -7.25 9.16 -0.57
C LYS A 402 -8.13 10.07 -1.42
N GLY A 403 -8.51 11.25 -0.92
CA GLY A 403 -9.19 12.27 -1.73
C GLY A 403 -8.34 12.77 -2.90
N ALA A 404 -7.01 12.78 -2.75
CA ALA A 404 -6.06 13.20 -3.77
C ALA A 404 -5.69 12.06 -4.74
N ILE A 405 -5.33 10.88 -4.20
CA ILE A 405 -4.73 9.77 -4.99
C ILE A 405 -5.68 8.60 -5.26
N GLY A 406 -6.90 8.59 -4.71
CA GLY A 406 -7.76 7.43 -4.68
C GLY A 406 -7.32 6.38 -3.64
N HIS A 407 -8.04 5.26 -3.58
CA HIS A 407 -7.68 4.14 -2.71
C HIS A 407 -6.83 3.14 -3.48
N LEU A 408 -5.53 3.11 -3.22
CA LEU A 408 -4.55 2.28 -3.92
C LEU A 408 -4.49 0.82 -3.42
N LEU A 409 -5.54 0.36 -2.73
CA LEU A 409 -5.69 -1.00 -2.19
C LEU A 409 -4.49 -1.40 -1.31
N GLY A 410 -3.83 -2.52 -1.61
CA GLY A 410 -2.65 -2.97 -0.87
C GLY A 410 -1.45 -2.02 -0.95
N ALA A 411 -1.34 -1.21 -2.01
CA ALA A 411 -0.33 -0.17 -2.13
C ALA A 411 -0.60 1.06 -1.24
N ALA A 412 -1.85 1.25 -0.77
CA ALA A 412 -2.23 2.43 -0.01
C ALA A 412 -1.37 2.63 1.24
N GLY A 413 -1.12 1.54 2.00
CA GLY A 413 -0.32 1.60 3.22
C GLY A 413 1.10 2.10 2.98
N SER A 414 1.77 1.65 1.92
CA SER A 414 3.15 2.06 1.61
C SER A 414 3.23 3.46 1.01
N VAL A 415 2.40 3.77 0.00
CA VAL A 415 2.39 5.11 -0.62
C VAL A 415 2.06 6.19 0.40
N GLU A 416 1.03 5.98 1.21
CA GLU A 416 0.65 6.92 2.27
C GLU A 416 1.69 7.02 3.38
N THR A 417 2.42 5.93 3.70
CA THR A 417 3.57 5.99 4.63
C THR A 417 4.69 6.84 4.05
N VAL A 418 5.07 6.65 2.78
CA VAL A 418 6.08 7.48 2.12
C VAL A 418 5.67 8.96 2.13
N LEU A 419 4.41 9.27 1.81
CA LEU A 419 3.89 10.64 1.87
C LEU A 419 3.86 11.23 3.29
N THR A 420 3.64 10.40 4.31
CA THR A 420 3.73 10.80 5.72
C THR A 420 5.17 11.14 6.12
N LEU A 421 6.13 10.37 5.64
CA LEU A 421 7.57 10.64 5.82
C LEU A 421 8.01 11.92 5.11
N LEU A 422 7.50 12.17 3.89
CA LEU A 422 7.73 13.42 3.17
C LEU A 422 7.09 14.62 3.89
N ALA A 423 5.91 14.46 4.50
CA ALA A 423 5.29 15.50 5.31
C ALA A 423 6.20 15.90 6.49
N LEU A 424 6.73 14.90 7.19
CA LEU A 424 7.68 15.11 8.29
C LEU A 424 8.98 15.78 7.80
N HIS A 425 9.52 15.31 6.67
CA HIS A 425 10.76 15.85 6.07
C HIS A 425 10.58 17.31 5.61
N HIS A 426 9.52 17.61 4.86
CA HIS A 426 9.24 18.95 4.33
C HIS A 426 8.59 19.90 5.33
N GLN A 427 8.28 19.43 6.55
CA GLN A 427 7.62 20.23 7.58
C GLN A 427 6.31 20.87 7.06
N GLN A 428 5.53 20.03 6.36
CA GLN A 428 4.30 20.45 5.72
C GLN A 428 3.27 19.32 5.75
N ILE A 429 2.06 19.62 6.20
CA ILE A 429 0.96 18.65 6.22
C ILE A 429 0.13 18.80 4.94
N PRO A 430 -0.13 17.69 4.20
CA PRO A 430 -1.07 17.70 3.09
C PRO A 430 -2.50 17.97 3.56
N GLY A 431 -3.30 18.62 2.71
CA GLY A 431 -4.72 18.77 2.97
C GLY A 431 -5.50 17.47 2.77
N THR A 432 -6.67 17.39 3.41
CA THR A 432 -7.66 16.35 3.13
C THR A 432 -8.48 16.80 1.93
N THR A 433 -8.08 16.35 0.75
CA THR A 433 -8.69 16.76 -0.52
C THR A 433 -10.18 16.43 -0.56
N ASN A 434 -10.98 17.31 -1.14
CA ASN A 434 -12.45 17.22 -1.22
C ASN A 434 -13.20 17.39 0.11
N LEU A 435 -12.53 17.69 1.20
CA LEU A 435 -13.16 18.03 2.46
C LEU A 435 -13.76 19.46 2.36
N THR A 436 -15.08 19.56 2.44
CA THR A 436 -15.81 20.84 2.46
C THR A 436 -16.42 21.12 3.82
N THR A 437 -17.01 20.12 4.42
CA THR A 437 -17.64 20.19 5.74
C THR A 437 -17.39 18.88 6.47
N VAL A 438 -16.65 18.93 7.57
CA VAL A 438 -16.44 17.74 8.41
C VAL A 438 -17.79 17.23 8.93
N ASP A 439 -18.03 15.92 8.82
CA ASP A 439 -19.21 15.28 9.41
C ASP A 439 -19.23 15.54 10.93
N ALA A 440 -20.35 16.01 11.45
CA ALA A 440 -20.52 16.30 12.87
C ALA A 440 -20.23 15.11 13.79
N ARG A 441 -20.28 13.89 13.26
CA ARG A 441 -19.92 12.64 13.97
C ARG A 441 -18.43 12.35 13.97
N CYS A 442 -17.63 13.06 13.14
CA CYS A 442 -16.19 12.84 12.92
C CYS A 442 -15.36 14.05 13.34
N GLN A 443 -15.62 14.62 14.53
CA GLN A 443 -14.95 15.83 15.02
C GLN A 443 -13.48 15.51 15.41
N ILE A 444 -12.56 15.62 14.42
CA ILE A 444 -11.11 15.50 14.55
C ILE A 444 -10.42 16.64 13.79
N PRO A 445 -9.17 17.01 14.13
CA PRO A 445 -8.47 18.15 13.53
C PRO A 445 -8.06 17.88 12.08
N LEU A 446 -8.94 18.11 11.12
CA LEU A 446 -8.72 18.00 9.68
C LEU A 446 -8.69 19.36 9.03
N GLN A 447 -8.03 19.45 7.87
CA GLN A 447 -7.99 20.66 7.05
C GLN A 447 -8.05 20.34 5.55
N PRO A 448 -8.73 21.16 4.72
CA PRO A 448 -8.89 20.89 3.29
C PRO A 448 -7.63 21.21 2.47
N HIS A 449 -6.77 22.08 2.93
CA HIS A 449 -5.60 22.57 2.19
C HIS A 449 -4.29 22.22 2.89
N ALA A 450 -3.24 22.05 2.11
CA ALA A 450 -1.89 21.86 2.63
C ALA A 450 -1.42 23.12 3.40
N ARG A 451 -0.69 22.91 4.48
CA ARG A 451 -0.09 24.01 5.24
C ARG A 451 1.29 23.68 5.79
N LYS A 452 2.15 24.67 5.93
CA LYS A 452 3.40 24.56 6.66
C LYS A 452 3.12 24.28 8.13
N MET A 453 3.92 23.38 8.69
CA MET A 453 3.89 23.02 10.11
C MET A 453 5.34 22.83 10.60
N PRO A 454 6.05 23.95 10.83
CA PRO A 454 7.46 23.89 11.25
C PRO A 454 7.60 23.21 12.61
N HIS A 455 8.76 22.61 12.83
CA HIS A 455 9.14 21.92 14.07
C HIS A 455 8.43 20.59 14.34
N MET A 456 7.79 19.99 13.32
CA MET A 456 7.31 18.61 13.46
C MET A 456 8.47 17.66 13.77
N GLN A 457 8.30 16.85 14.78
CA GLN A 457 9.27 15.84 15.20
C GLN A 457 8.76 14.43 15.01
N MET A 458 7.43 14.23 15.04
CA MET A 458 6.82 12.92 15.08
C MET A 458 5.59 12.83 14.20
N ALA A 459 5.51 11.80 13.39
CA ALA A 459 4.38 11.48 12.54
C ALA A 459 3.89 10.06 12.81
N ALA A 460 2.58 9.84 12.75
CA ALA A 460 1.99 8.52 12.80
C ALA A 460 1.19 8.22 11.54
N LYS A 461 1.18 6.95 11.12
CA LYS A 461 0.35 6.43 10.04
C LYS A 461 -0.56 5.33 10.56
N LEU A 462 -1.86 5.48 10.31
CA LEU A 462 -2.89 4.47 10.60
C LEU A 462 -3.39 3.84 9.31
N SER A 463 -3.46 2.52 9.26
CA SER A 463 -4.01 1.77 8.13
C SER A 463 -4.99 0.71 8.62
N LEU A 464 -6.14 0.66 7.96
CA LEU A 464 -7.15 -0.37 8.19
C LEU A 464 -7.30 -1.20 6.91
N GLY A 465 -7.62 -2.49 7.04
CA GLY A 465 -7.78 -3.39 5.90
C GLY A 465 -8.93 -4.37 6.12
N PHE A 466 -9.63 -4.70 5.06
CA PHE A 466 -10.60 -5.80 5.09
C PHE A 466 -9.95 -7.07 5.60
N GLY A 467 -10.72 -7.92 6.31
CA GLY A 467 -10.17 -9.06 7.04
C GLY A 467 -9.70 -8.69 8.47
N GLY A 468 -10.03 -7.47 8.93
CA GLY A 468 -9.80 -7.05 10.32
C GLY A 468 -8.42 -6.47 10.61
N HIS A 469 -7.64 -6.14 9.61
CA HIS A 469 -6.30 -5.59 9.81
C HIS A 469 -6.35 -4.13 10.28
N VAL A 470 -5.78 -3.84 11.45
CA VAL A 470 -5.64 -2.49 12.00
C VAL A 470 -4.17 -2.29 12.37
N ALA A 471 -3.46 -1.40 11.68
CA ALA A 471 -2.04 -1.17 11.85
C ALA A 471 -1.71 0.30 12.11
N CYS A 472 -0.72 0.56 12.96
CA CYS A 472 -0.19 1.89 13.23
C CYS A 472 1.34 1.86 13.25
N GLY A 473 1.97 2.83 12.58
CA GLY A 473 3.41 3.05 12.60
C GLY A 473 3.74 4.46 13.08
N LEU A 474 4.82 4.61 13.83
CA LEU A 474 5.29 5.86 14.40
C LEU A 474 6.69 6.17 13.88
N PHE A 475 6.85 7.36 13.36
CA PHE A 475 8.06 7.87 12.72
C PHE A 475 8.53 9.12 13.41
N GLU A 476 9.83 9.26 13.56
CA GLU A 476 10.46 10.43 14.18
C GLU A 476 11.50 11.01 13.24
N ARG A 477 11.63 12.32 13.23
CA ARG A 477 12.69 13.02 12.53
C ARG A 477 14.04 12.64 13.15
N ASP A 478 15.01 12.31 12.29
CA ASP A 478 16.36 11.95 12.77
C ASP A 478 17.23 13.19 13.00
#